data_e677523b117222faafea8d786590624c
#
_entry.id   e677523b117222faafea8d786590624c
#
_cell.length_a   1.000
_cell.length_b   1.000
_cell.length_c   1.000
_cell.angle_alpha   90.00
_cell.angle_beta   90.00
_cell.angle_gamma   90.00
#
_symmetry.space_group_name_H-M   'P 1'
#
loop_
_entity.id
_entity.type
_entity.pdbx_description
1 polymer ?
#
loop_
_entity_poly.entity_id
_entity_poly.type
_entity_poly.pdbx_seq_one_letter_code
_entity_poly.pdbx_strand_id
1 'polypeptide(L)'
;MLPAPRVFIASRPNFTATMKLTFKPVDKYKGERTGLVVMGMDYAGLILENTDKGLVLSQVSCLKADKGTPEQVNGTVDLTDNTIYLKVKFSSDANKKISKSEGGHDLLVMCDFSYSLDGKKYQPLGKSFQAKEGKWIGVKVGTFCTRPAITTNDGGWADVDWFRITKK
;
A
#
# COMPACT_ATOMS: atom_id res chain seq x y z
N MET A 1 19.42 -5.07 -3.04
CA MET A 1 17.98 -4.83 -2.82
C MET A 1 17.50 -5.84 -1.80
N LEU A 2 17.28 -5.43 -0.55
CA LEU A 2 16.72 -6.33 0.47
C LEU A 2 15.26 -6.59 0.13
N PRO A 3 14.77 -7.83 0.16
CA PRO A 3 13.37 -8.12 -0.11
C PRO A 3 12.51 -7.48 0.98
N ALA A 4 11.49 -6.74 0.54
CA ALA A 4 10.49 -6.20 1.44
C ALA A 4 9.87 -7.31 2.31
N PRO A 5 9.56 -7.07 3.58
CA PRO A 5 8.94 -8.07 4.44
C PRO A 5 7.61 -8.54 3.80
N ARG A 6 7.53 -9.84 3.56
CA ARG A 6 6.36 -10.47 2.95
C ARG A 6 5.52 -11.12 4.03
N VAL A 7 4.30 -10.68 4.17
CA VAL A 7 3.34 -11.32 5.07
C VAL A 7 2.28 -12.02 4.24
N PHE A 8 2.12 -13.32 4.46
CA PHE A 8 1.04 -14.10 3.85
C PHE A 8 -0.22 -13.93 4.68
N ILE A 9 -1.31 -13.53 4.04
CA ILE A 9 -2.63 -13.48 4.66
C ILE A 9 -3.23 -14.88 4.55
N ALA A 10 -3.03 -15.69 5.58
CA ALA A 10 -3.66 -17.00 5.67
C ALA A 10 -4.94 -16.93 6.51
N SER A 11 -6.02 -17.40 5.95
CA SER A 11 -7.28 -17.90 6.54
C SER A 11 -8.06 -17.11 7.61
N ARG A 12 -7.58 -16.04 8.24
CA ARG A 12 -8.36 -15.17 9.13
C ARG A 12 -7.86 -13.72 9.10
N PRO A 13 -8.42 -12.89 8.23
CA PRO A 13 -7.84 -11.58 7.90
C PRO A 13 -8.40 -10.42 8.73
N ASN A 14 -8.52 -10.58 10.03
CA ASN A 14 -8.79 -9.44 10.91
C ASN A 14 -7.49 -9.03 11.59
N PHE A 15 -6.73 -8.18 10.92
CA PHE A 15 -5.48 -7.64 11.45
C PHE A 15 -5.24 -6.23 10.88
N THR A 16 -4.27 -5.56 11.45
CA THR A 16 -3.83 -4.26 11.00
C THR A 16 -2.33 -4.31 10.73
N ALA A 17 -1.91 -3.84 9.57
CA ALA A 17 -0.51 -3.56 9.28
C ALA A 17 -0.26 -2.05 9.40
N THR A 18 0.77 -1.69 10.14
CA THR A 18 1.21 -0.30 10.34
C THR A 18 2.70 -0.19 10.13
N MET A 19 3.15 0.95 9.61
CA MET A 19 4.57 1.24 9.46
C MET A 19 4.86 2.71 9.72
N LYS A 20 6.07 3.00 10.18
CA LYS A 20 6.64 4.34 10.18
C LYS A 20 7.67 4.41 9.06
N LEU A 21 7.51 5.37 8.20
CA LEU A 21 8.28 5.54 6.98
C LEU A 21 8.83 6.97 6.93
N THR A 22 10.13 7.10 6.62
CA THR A 22 10.75 8.38 6.26
C THR A 22 11.21 8.30 4.81
N PHE A 23 10.66 9.15 3.95
CA PHE A 23 11.01 9.19 2.55
C PHE A 23 11.94 10.36 2.24
N LYS A 24 13.07 10.06 1.62
CA LYS A 24 14.08 11.03 1.20
C LYS A 24 14.32 10.92 -0.30
N PRO A 25 13.42 11.48 -1.10
CA PRO A 25 13.59 11.51 -2.56
C PRO A 25 14.73 12.43 -2.95
N VAL A 26 15.20 12.28 -4.18
CA VAL A 26 16.11 13.24 -4.80
C VAL A 26 15.29 14.27 -5.56
N ASP A 27 15.44 15.55 -5.23
CA ASP A 27 14.59 16.62 -5.76
C ASP A 27 14.57 16.69 -7.30
N LYS A 28 15.69 16.42 -7.94
CA LYS A 28 15.78 16.41 -9.41
C LYS A 28 15.06 15.24 -10.07
N TYR A 29 14.67 14.20 -9.32
CA TYR A 29 14.01 13.01 -9.84
C TYR A 29 12.54 12.96 -9.40
N LYS A 30 11.69 13.63 -10.16
CA LYS A 30 10.24 13.57 -9.90
C LYS A 30 9.67 12.22 -10.29
N GLY A 31 8.62 11.80 -9.57
CA GLY A 31 8.01 10.50 -9.74
C GLY A 31 8.68 9.36 -8.95
N GLU A 32 9.66 9.65 -8.07
CA GLU A 32 10.11 8.67 -7.07
C GLU A 32 8.96 8.37 -6.11
N ARG A 33 8.72 7.08 -5.87
CA ARG A 33 7.56 6.62 -5.09
C ARG A 33 7.95 5.55 -4.07
N THR A 34 7.30 5.61 -2.91
CA THR A 34 7.40 4.59 -1.85
C THR A 34 6.08 4.49 -1.10
N GLY A 35 5.89 3.47 -0.28
CA GLY A 35 4.70 3.38 0.54
C GLY A 35 4.33 1.99 1.03
N LEU A 36 3.09 1.89 1.50
CA LEU A 36 2.45 0.66 1.99
C LEU A 36 1.50 0.13 0.93
N VAL A 37 1.74 -1.08 0.46
CA VAL A 37 0.94 -1.69 -0.61
C VAL A 37 0.33 -3.01 -0.17
N VAL A 38 -0.90 -3.26 -0.59
CA VAL A 38 -1.59 -4.55 -0.57
C VAL A 38 -1.67 -5.05 -2.00
N MET A 39 -1.11 -6.22 -2.28
CA MET A 39 -0.93 -6.71 -3.64
C MET A 39 -1.35 -8.18 -3.79
N GLY A 40 -2.13 -8.44 -4.82
CA GLY A 40 -2.47 -9.74 -5.39
C GLY A 40 -2.44 -9.64 -6.91
N MET A 41 -3.52 -10.02 -7.59
CA MET A 41 -3.72 -9.70 -9.02
C MET A 41 -4.10 -8.23 -9.20
N ASP A 42 -4.83 -7.70 -8.24
CA ASP A 42 -5.13 -6.29 -8.08
C ASP A 42 -4.21 -5.74 -6.96
N TYR A 43 -4.01 -4.44 -6.92
CA TYR A 43 -3.33 -3.81 -5.79
C TYR A 43 -3.99 -2.50 -5.37
N ALA A 44 -3.76 -2.13 -4.12
CA ALA A 44 -4.03 -0.80 -3.60
C ALA A 44 -3.00 -0.43 -2.53
N GLY A 45 -2.82 0.86 -2.29
CA GLY A 45 -1.84 1.29 -1.31
C GLY A 45 -1.91 2.76 -0.96
N LEU A 46 -1.12 3.11 0.04
CA LEU A 46 -0.77 4.48 0.40
C LEU A 46 0.61 4.77 -0.16
N ILE A 47 0.67 5.64 -1.14
CA ILE A 47 1.87 5.91 -1.94
C ILE A 47 2.32 7.35 -1.70
N LEU A 48 3.56 7.51 -1.26
CA LEU A 48 4.25 8.79 -1.24
C LEU A 48 4.94 8.98 -2.59
N GLU A 49 4.78 10.15 -3.16
CA GLU A 49 5.39 10.51 -4.43
C GLU A 49 6.07 11.87 -4.36
N ASN A 50 7.29 11.96 -4.91
CA ASN A 50 8.00 13.21 -5.12
C ASN A 50 7.49 13.87 -6.40
N THR A 51 6.68 14.93 -6.24
CA THR A 51 6.07 15.68 -7.34
C THR A 51 6.74 17.06 -7.51
N ASP A 52 6.44 17.76 -8.59
CA ASP A 52 6.90 19.15 -8.80
C ASP A 52 6.40 20.10 -7.68
N LYS A 53 5.32 19.75 -6.99
CA LYS A 53 4.75 20.53 -5.89
C LYS A 53 5.24 20.11 -4.50
N GLY A 54 6.12 19.11 -4.42
CA GLY A 54 6.60 18.51 -3.17
C GLY A 54 6.09 17.09 -2.98
N LEU A 55 6.13 16.62 -1.74
CA LEU A 55 5.67 15.28 -1.39
C LEU A 55 4.15 15.20 -1.33
N VAL A 56 3.58 14.22 -1.99
CA VAL A 56 2.15 13.92 -1.97
C VAL A 56 1.93 12.50 -1.51
N LEU A 57 1.00 12.31 -0.58
CA LEU A 57 0.46 11.01 -0.22
C LEU A 57 -0.82 10.75 -1.00
N SER A 58 -0.88 9.64 -1.70
CA SER A 58 -2.08 9.21 -2.44
C SER A 58 -2.54 7.84 -1.99
N GLN A 59 -3.84 7.64 -1.83
CA GLN A 59 -4.41 6.30 -1.83
C GLN A 59 -4.75 5.92 -3.25
N VAL A 60 -4.14 4.84 -3.73
CA VAL A 60 -4.33 4.37 -5.10
C VAL A 60 -4.88 2.95 -5.14
N SER A 61 -5.48 2.60 -6.27
CA SER A 61 -5.87 1.23 -6.58
C SER A 61 -5.68 0.93 -8.06
N CYS A 62 -5.35 -0.31 -8.37
CA CYS A 62 -5.24 -0.81 -9.74
C CYS A 62 -5.89 -2.18 -9.83
N LEU A 63 -6.99 -2.25 -10.56
CA LEU A 63 -7.70 -3.50 -10.84
C LEU A 63 -7.17 -4.08 -12.14
N LYS A 64 -6.93 -5.40 -12.17
CA LYS A 64 -6.33 -6.10 -13.34
C LYS A 64 -4.97 -5.52 -13.72
N ALA A 65 -4.12 -5.30 -12.72
CA ALA A 65 -2.77 -4.74 -12.91
C ALA A 65 -1.92 -5.61 -13.85
N ASP A 66 -2.15 -6.92 -13.87
CA ASP A 66 -1.52 -7.88 -14.78
C ASP A 66 -1.87 -7.64 -16.28
N LYS A 67 -2.89 -6.84 -16.54
CA LYS A 67 -3.32 -6.45 -17.89
C LYS A 67 -2.94 -5.02 -18.27
N GLY A 68 -2.12 -4.36 -17.44
CA GLY A 68 -1.68 -2.99 -17.68
C GLY A 68 -2.78 -1.93 -17.49
N THR A 69 -3.81 -2.22 -16.70
CA THR A 69 -4.85 -1.23 -16.37
C THR A 69 -4.23 -0.05 -15.64
N PRO A 70 -4.61 1.20 -15.96
CA PRO A 70 -4.10 2.38 -15.26
C PRO A 70 -4.46 2.38 -13.76
N GLU A 71 -3.54 2.90 -12.96
CA GLU A 71 -3.75 3.18 -11.56
C GLU A 71 -4.80 4.28 -11.38
N GLN A 72 -5.69 4.11 -10.40
CA GLN A 72 -6.69 5.09 -10.00
C GLN A 72 -6.30 5.75 -8.68
N VAL A 73 -6.28 7.07 -8.64
CA VAL A 73 -6.09 7.84 -7.42
C VAL A 73 -7.46 8.07 -6.77
N ASN A 74 -7.62 7.63 -5.52
CA ASN A 74 -8.90 7.72 -4.79
C ASN A 74 -8.91 8.81 -3.72
N GLY A 75 -7.76 9.38 -3.40
CA GLY A 75 -7.59 10.49 -2.46
C GLY A 75 -6.13 10.89 -2.35
N THR A 76 -5.88 12.17 -2.08
CA THR A 76 -4.54 12.77 -1.98
C THR A 76 -4.43 13.70 -0.79
N VAL A 77 -3.22 13.85 -0.26
CA VAL A 77 -2.84 14.81 0.77
C VAL A 77 -1.43 15.32 0.49
N ASP A 78 -1.25 16.62 0.46
CA ASP A 78 0.07 17.25 0.39
C ASP A 78 0.77 17.10 1.75
N LEU A 79 2.04 16.73 1.71
CA LEU A 79 2.83 16.51 2.92
C LEU A 79 3.88 17.62 3.09
N THR A 80 4.00 18.11 4.32
CA THR A 80 5.05 19.06 4.72
C THR A 80 6.27 18.36 5.29
N ASP A 81 6.10 17.13 5.78
CA ASP A 81 7.14 16.31 6.40
C ASP A 81 7.45 15.06 5.59
N ASN A 82 8.70 14.61 5.71
CA ASN A 82 9.17 13.40 5.05
C ASN A 82 8.84 12.12 5.83
N THR A 83 8.42 12.24 7.10
CA THR A 83 8.10 11.12 7.98
C THR A 83 6.60 10.98 8.15
N ILE A 84 6.08 9.77 7.96
CA ILE A 84 4.66 9.47 8.02
C ILE A 84 4.39 8.08 8.61
N TYR A 85 3.22 7.91 9.19
CA TYR A 85 2.73 6.62 9.68
C TYR A 85 1.61 6.15 8.77
N LEU A 86 1.81 5.00 8.16
CA LEU A 86 0.86 4.38 7.24
C LEU A 86 0.20 3.18 7.88
N LYS A 87 -1.10 3.01 7.61
CA LYS A 87 -1.89 1.92 8.18
C LYS A 87 -2.85 1.35 7.14
N VAL A 88 -2.94 0.03 7.11
CA VAL A 88 -4.02 -0.70 6.43
C VAL A 88 -4.66 -1.66 7.41
N LYS A 89 -5.98 -1.59 7.52
CA LYS A 89 -6.80 -2.50 8.32
C LYS A 89 -7.45 -3.51 7.39
N PHE A 90 -7.22 -4.78 7.67
CA PHE A 90 -7.86 -5.90 7.00
C PHE A 90 -9.06 -6.35 7.81
N SER A 91 -10.20 -6.49 7.16
CA SER A 91 -11.43 -7.00 7.77
C SER A 91 -12.09 -8.00 6.85
N SER A 92 -12.63 -9.08 7.42
CA SER A 92 -13.47 -10.04 6.71
C SER A 92 -14.86 -10.03 7.31
N ASP A 93 -15.85 -10.13 6.45
CA ASP A 93 -17.23 -10.39 6.85
C ASP A 93 -17.52 -11.86 6.58
N ALA A 94 -17.64 -12.65 7.64
CA ALA A 94 -17.91 -14.08 7.55
C ALA A 94 -19.27 -14.39 6.87
N ASN A 95 -20.16 -13.41 6.79
CA ASN A 95 -21.47 -13.55 6.16
C ASN A 95 -21.47 -13.21 4.66
N LYS A 96 -20.40 -12.58 4.17
CA LYS A 96 -20.24 -12.25 2.75
C LYS A 96 -19.28 -13.23 2.10
N LYS A 97 -19.82 -14.20 1.39
CA LYS A 97 -19.05 -15.13 0.54
C LYS A 97 -18.89 -14.53 -0.86
N ILE A 98 -17.69 -14.66 -1.41
CA ILE A 98 -17.44 -14.38 -2.82
C ILE A 98 -17.98 -15.57 -3.61
N SER A 99 -18.63 -15.31 -4.76
CA SER A 99 -19.08 -16.39 -5.63
C SER A 99 -17.88 -17.17 -6.16
N LYS A 100 -17.95 -18.50 -6.18
CA LYS A 100 -16.88 -19.38 -6.70
C LYS A 100 -16.47 -19.09 -8.15
N SER A 101 -17.30 -18.38 -8.92
CA SER A 101 -17.02 -17.99 -10.31
C SER A 101 -15.89 -16.95 -10.45
N GLU A 102 -15.44 -16.32 -9.37
CA GLU A 102 -14.37 -15.33 -9.37
C GLU A 102 -13.00 -15.86 -8.92
N GLY A 103 -12.88 -17.18 -8.74
CA GLY A 103 -11.59 -17.86 -8.54
C GLY A 103 -10.92 -17.61 -7.18
N GLY A 104 -11.68 -17.29 -6.15
CA GLY A 104 -11.14 -16.95 -4.83
C GLY A 104 -11.66 -17.87 -3.71
N HIS A 105 -10.98 -17.84 -2.59
CA HIS A 105 -11.42 -18.41 -1.33
C HIS A 105 -12.70 -17.72 -0.83
N ASP A 106 -13.52 -18.43 -0.07
CA ASP A 106 -14.86 -18.04 0.36
C ASP A 106 -15.00 -16.76 1.22
N LEU A 107 -13.92 -15.99 1.45
CA LEU A 107 -13.93 -14.83 2.33
C LEU A 107 -13.67 -13.53 1.58
N LEU A 108 -14.61 -12.60 1.68
CA LEU A 108 -14.43 -11.22 1.26
C LEU A 108 -13.50 -10.50 2.26
N VAL A 109 -12.35 -10.06 1.80
CA VAL A 109 -11.39 -9.29 2.59
C VAL A 109 -11.35 -7.84 2.12
N MET A 110 -11.71 -6.93 3.00
CA MET A 110 -11.66 -5.49 2.74
C MET A 110 -10.44 -4.86 3.43
N CYS A 111 -9.84 -3.91 2.74
CA CYS A 111 -8.69 -3.14 3.19
C CYS A 111 -9.08 -1.67 3.30
N ASP A 112 -9.00 -1.11 4.51
CA ASP A 112 -9.23 0.31 4.78
C ASP A 112 -7.89 0.97 5.07
N PHE A 113 -7.62 2.07 4.39
CA PHE A 113 -6.36 2.79 4.45
C PHE A 113 -6.48 4.06 5.30
N SER A 114 -5.45 4.32 6.09
CA SER A 114 -5.35 5.54 6.89
C SER A 114 -3.90 5.93 7.11
N TYR A 115 -3.65 7.20 7.37
CA TYR A 115 -2.33 7.75 7.64
C TYR A 115 -2.35 8.61 8.90
N SER A 116 -1.18 8.88 9.46
CA SER A 116 -1.00 9.78 10.59
C SER A 116 0.33 10.52 10.46
N LEU A 117 0.35 11.78 10.86
CA LEU A 117 1.57 12.60 10.92
C LEU A 117 2.27 12.49 12.29
N ASP A 118 1.54 12.15 13.34
CA ASP A 118 2.02 12.08 14.73
C ASP A 118 2.12 10.65 15.29
N GLY A 119 1.69 9.65 14.51
CA GLY A 119 1.63 8.25 14.90
C GLY A 119 0.52 7.91 15.90
N LYS A 120 -0.32 8.88 16.27
CA LYS A 120 -1.39 8.72 17.27
C LYS A 120 -2.77 8.82 16.64
N LYS A 121 -3.02 9.92 15.91
CA LYS A 121 -4.31 10.19 15.26
C LYS A 121 -4.24 9.78 13.79
N TYR A 122 -4.95 8.70 13.44
CA TYR A 122 -5.04 8.21 12.07
C TYR A 122 -6.26 8.76 11.37
N GLN A 123 -6.06 9.31 10.19
CA GLN A 123 -7.10 9.82 9.30
C GLN A 123 -7.31 8.85 8.14
N PRO A 124 -8.55 8.48 7.79
CA PRO A 124 -8.81 7.67 6.62
C PRO A 124 -8.42 8.41 5.34
N LEU A 125 -7.97 7.67 4.34
CA LEU A 125 -7.65 8.22 3.02
C LEU A 125 -8.12 7.28 1.93
N GLY A 126 -8.87 7.82 0.99
CA GLY A 126 -9.33 7.12 -0.20
C GLY A 126 -10.52 6.18 0.06
N LYS A 127 -10.55 5.06 -0.67
CA LYS A 127 -11.64 4.08 -0.67
C LYS A 127 -11.20 2.74 -0.12
N SER A 128 -12.15 2.01 0.46
CA SER A 128 -11.95 0.59 0.78
C SER A 128 -11.63 -0.20 -0.48
N PHE A 129 -10.71 -1.15 -0.35
CA PHE A 129 -10.26 -2.00 -1.44
C PHE A 129 -10.53 -3.47 -1.09
N GLN A 130 -11.12 -4.20 -2.04
CA GLN A 130 -11.28 -5.64 -1.92
C GLN A 130 -9.97 -6.32 -2.30
N ALA A 131 -9.31 -6.94 -1.32
CA ALA A 131 -8.10 -7.70 -1.57
C ALA A 131 -8.44 -9.02 -2.28
N LYS A 132 -7.75 -9.29 -3.38
CA LYS A 132 -7.82 -10.55 -4.13
C LYS A 132 -6.45 -11.21 -4.15
N GLU A 133 -6.42 -12.52 -4.07
CA GLU A 133 -5.19 -13.29 -4.15
C GLU A 133 -4.52 -13.17 -5.53
N GLY A 134 -3.22 -13.44 -5.57
CA GLY A 134 -2.50 -13.63 -6.83
C GLY A 134 -2.69 -15.05 -7.37
N LYS A 135 -2.29 -15.30 -8.62
CA LYS A 135 -2.46 -16.61 -9.29
C LYS A 135 -1.90 -17.81 -8.53
N TRP A 136 -0.80 -17.61 -7.81
CA TRP A 136 -0.05 -18.70 -7.15
C TRP A 136 0.26 -18.41 -5.68
N ILE A 137 -0.07 -17.23 -5.21
CA ILE A 137 0.25 -16.74 -3.88
C ILE A 137 -0.89 -15.88 -3.35
N GLY A 138 -1.13 -15.98 -2.04
CA GLY A 138 -2.10 -15.14 -1.35
C GLY A 138 -1.77 -13.65 -1.46
N VAL A 139 -2.67 -12.82 -0.95
CA VAL A 139 -2.47 -11.37 -0.84
C VAL A 139 -1.23 -11.09 0.00
N LYS A 140 -0.43 -10.14 -0.44
CA LYS A 140 0.75 -9.66 0.27
C LYS A 140 0.52 -8.23 0.75
N VAL A 141 1.07 -7.91 1.90
CA VAL A 141 1.20 -6.53 2.39
C VAL A 141 2.67 -6.22 2.62
N GLY A 142 3.12 -5.05 2.23
CA GLY A 142 4.53 -4.69 2.35
C GLY A 142 4.83 -3.27 1.89
N THR A 143 6.10 -2.97 1.78
CA THR A 143 6.61 -1.70 1.29
C THR A 143 7.38 -1.89 -0.02
N PHE A 144 7.52 -0.81 -0.76
CA PHE A 144 8.26 -0.76 -2.01
C PHE A 144 8.98 0.58 -2.14
N CYS A 145 9.95 0.67 -3.03
CA CYS A 145 10.57 1.90 -3.47
C CYS A 145 10.82 1.78 -4.98
N THR A 146 10.37 2.76 -5.73
CA THR A 146 10.49 2.77 -7.18
C THR A 146 10.65 4.20 -7.71
N ARG A 147 11.13 4.32 -8.93
CA ARG A 147 11.26 5.58 -9.64
C ARG A 147 11.02 5.38 -11.14
N PRO A 148 10.75 6.45 -11.92
CA PRO A 148 10.75 6.38 -13.36
C PRO A 148 12.05 5.76 -13.91
N ALA A 149 11.98 5.13 -15.07
CA ALA A 149 13.09 4.41 -15.70
C ALA A 149 14.30 5.32 -15.94
N ILE A 150 15.22 5.34 -14.98
CA ILE A 150 16.50 6.05 -15.03
C ILE A 150 17.60 5.04 -14.72
N THR A 151 18.69 5.08 -15.45
CA THR A 151 19.79 4.11 -15.38
C THR A 151 20.86 4.44 -14.34
N THR A 152 20.70 5.52 -13.57
CA THR A 152 21.67 5.98 -12.57
C THR A 152 21.41 5.41 -11.18
N ASN A 153 22.45 5.33 -10.34
CA ASN A 153 22.38 4.77 -8.97
C ASN A 153 22.21 5.85 -7.89
N ASP A 154 21.80 7.05 -8.26
CA ASP A 154 21.69 8.22 -7.39
C ASP A 154 20.25 8.56 -6.99
N GLY A 155 19.39 7.57 -6.91
CA GLY A 155 18.00 7.70 -6.45
C GLY A 155 17.88 7.99 -4.95
N GLY A 156 16.72 8.49 -4.56
CA GLY A 156 16.34 8.65 -3.17
C GLY A 156 16.18 7.31 -2.43
N TRP A 157 15.92 7.39 -1.14
CA TRP A 157 15.69 6.20 -0.30
C TRP A 157 14.52 6.39 0.65
N ALA A 158 14.05 5.28 1.17
CA ALA A 158 13.01 5.24 2.17
C ALA A 158 13.49 4.40 3.36
N ASP A 159 13.47 4.99 4.55
CA ASP A 159 13.78 4.32 5.79
C ASP A 159 12.48 3.84 6.43
N VAL A 160 12.40 2.54 6.70
CA VAL A 160 11.30 1.93 7.44
C VAL A 160 11.78 1.70 8.87
N ASP A 161 11.39 2.58 9.79
CA ASP A 161 11.79 2.46 11.21
C ASP A 161 11.23 1.18 11.83
N TRP A 162 9.99 0.85 11.49
CA TRP A 162 9.32 -0.37 11.90
C TRP A 162 8.11 -0.68 10.99
N PHE A 163 7.84 -1.98 10.88
CA PHE A 163 6.64 -2.54 10.28
C PHE A 163 6.01 -3.52 11.28
N ARG A 164 4.75 -3.31 11.62
CA ARG A 164 4.05 -4.08 12.67
C ARG A 164 2.76 -4.66 12.14
N ILE A 165 2.47 -5.89 12.55
CA ILE A 165 1.20 -6.55 12.32
C ILE A 165 0.57 -6.84 13.67
N THR A 166 -0.64 -6.32 13.87
CA THR A 166 -1.41 -6.53 15.10
C THR A 166 -2.70 -7.26 14.76
N LYS A 167 -2.99 -8.35 15.47
CA LYS A 167 -4.28 -9.02 15.41
C LYS A 167 -5.29 -8.22 16.25
N LYS A 168 -6.53 -8.20 15.80
CA LYS A 168 -7.67 -7.82 16.66
C LYS A 168 -8.18 -9.03 17.40
#